data_c1f1c7156d7c61ff2b6dd4c46a196832
#
_entry.id   c1f1c7156d7c61ff2b6dd4c46a196832
#
_cell.length_a   1.000
_cell.length_b   1.000
_cell.length_c   1.000
_cell.angle_alpha   90.00
_cell.angle_beta   90.00
_cell.angle_gamma   90.00
#
_symmetry.space_group_name_H-M   'P 1'
#
loop_
_entity.id
_entity.type
_entity.pdbx_description
1 polymer ?
#
loop_
_entity_poly.entity_id
_entity_poly.type
_entity_poly.pdbx_seq_one_letter_code
_entity_poly.pdbx_strand_id
1 'polypeptide(L)'
;GKNILDNLTTGMYSDSKVIFREYIQNACDQIDLAITLGILSPGEGNVDIFMDTKKRYISIKDNATGVKAEDFVGDVGDIANSNKEIGKNKGFRGIGRLCGLAYCKTLKFTTSYLGENVKSIMTCDAQKMRAMLVENKKYTLEDIWDAIITYSTDEENPEEHYFEVEMFEINKENTDLLNEKKVREYLSFVIPVPYRNTFILRSHIYAYAQKLGYKIDEYCVRVNGFQIFKEYTTKLKEQSGAALKNYDEISRLEFKDFRNTDGELIAWMWVGLSRFEKQIPKVNAMRGLRVRSSNIQLGNDDALQGLFKENRGNYYFVGEVFAVSKNLIPNSQRNYFNENETRVVFEDLLREYFFDVLHKLYYEANRVKNDYKRQQEYLAKVSEYK
;
A
#
# COMPACT_ATOMS: atom_id res chain seq x y z
N GLY A 1 15.69 18.75 14.94
CA GLY A 1 16.18 17.39 15.29
C GLY A 1 15.18 16.63 16.14
N LYS A 2 14.76 17.18 17.27
CA LYS A 2 13.81 16.51 18.20
C LYS A 2 12.46 16.19 17.52
N ASN A 3 11.93 17.07 16.69
CA ASN A 3 10.67 16.86 15.98
C ASN A 3 10.68 15.65 15.04
N ILE A 4 11.84 15.27 14.49
CA ILE A 4 11.96 14.09 13.62
C ILE A 4 11.82 12.81 14.44
N LEU A 5 12.48 12.73 15.59
CA LEU A 5 12.38 11.58 16.48
C LEU A 5 11.00 11.51 17.14
N ASP A 6 10.41 12.63 17.53
CA ASP A 6 9.04 12.68 18.04
C ASP A 6 8.06 12.11 17.00
N ASN A 7 8.20 12.48 15.74
CA ASN A 7 7.39 11.94 14.65
C ASN A 7 7.60 10.44 14.44
N LEU A 8 8.85 9.97 14.56
CA LEU A 8 9.16 8.55 14.44
C LEU A 8 8.65 7.72 15.61
N THR A 9 8.47 8.32 16.79
CA THR A 9 8.05 7.62 18.02
C THR A 9 6.57 7.70 18.31
N THR A 10 5.90 8.78 17.87
CA THR A 10 4.44 8.98 18.06
C THR A 10 3.63 8.38 16.94
N GLY A 11 4.30 7.80 15.94
CA GLY A 11 3.69 7.26 14.75
C GLY A 11 3.37 8.36 13.74
N MET A 12 4.20 8.48 12.70
CA MET A 12 3.92 9.35 11.54
C MET A 12 2.59 9.00 10.87
N TYR A 13 2.05 7.84 11.18
CA TYR A 13 0.93 7.24 10.50
C TYR A 13 -0.20 6.88 11.46
N SER A 14 -1.42 7.15 11.05
CA SER A 14 -2.63 6.79 11.82
C SER A 14 -2.85 5.27 11.89
N ASP A 15 -2.31 4.50 10.96
CA ASP A 15 -2.36 3.04 10.91
C ASP A 15 -0.95 2.46 11.03
N SER A 16 -0.70 1.68 12.07
CA SER A 16 0.61 1.03 12.31
C SER A 16 1.03 0.09 11.18
N LYS A 17 0.09 -0.51 10.44
CA LYS A 17 0.38 -1.41 9.32
C LYS A 17 1.11 -0.75 8.15
N VAL A 18 1.17 0.57 8.13
CA VAL A 18 1.95 1.33 7.15
C VAL A 18 3.44 0.95 7.14
N ILE A 19 3.98 0.47 8.26
CA ILE A 19 5.37 -0.03 8.30
C ILE A 19 5.63 -1.11 7.25
N PHE A 20 4.68 -2.02 7.04
CA PHE A 20 4.81 -3.06 6.01
C PHE A 20 4.93 -2.44 4.61
N ARG A 21 4.10 -1.44 4.30
CA ARG A 21 4.19 -0.73 3.02
C ARG A 21 5.56 -0.10 2.80
N GLU A 22 6.09 0.59 3.82
CA GLU A 22 7.39 1.25 3.73
C GLU A 22 8.53 0.26 3.48
N TYR A 23 8.59 -0.83 4.25
CA TYR A 23 9.64 -1.83 4.08
C TYR A 23 9.50 -2.63 2.78
N ILE A 24 8.30 -2.98 2.39
CA ILE A 24 8.05 -3.70 1.12
C ILE A 24 8.37 -2.81 -0.07
N GLN A 25 8.02 -1.52 -0.04
CA GLN A 25 8.36 -0.60 -1.12
C GLN A 25 9.87 -0.48 -1.28
N ASN A 26 10.61 -0.33 -0.19
CA ASN A 26 12.08 -0.32 -0.23
C ASN A 26 12.63 -1.61 -0.82
N ALA A 27 12.07 -2.76 -0.43
CA ALA A 27 12.45 -4.06 -0.97
C ALA A 27 12.17 -4.16 -2.49
N CYS A 28 11.01 -3.71 -2.95
CA CYS A 28 10.64 -3.71 -4.37
C CYS A 28 11.59 -2.83 -5.20
N ASP A 29 11.94 -1.64 -4.72
CA ASP A 29 12.92 -0.76 -5.36
C ASP A 29 14.29 -1.44 -5.49
N GLN A 30 14.71 -2.20 -4.48
CA GLN A 30 15.97 -2.94 -4.50
C GLN A 30 15.91 -4.19 -5.39
N ILE A 31 14.76 -4.84 -5.51
CA ILE A 31 14.55 -5.95 -6.45
C ILE A 31 14.71 -5.45 -7.88
N ASP A 32 14.12 -4.30 -8.23
CA ASP A 32 14.26 -3.70 -9.55
C ASP A 32 15.73 -3.36 -9.86
N LEU A 33 16.45 -2.82 -8.88
CA LEU A 33 17.87 -2.55 -8.99
C LEU A 33 18.68 -3.85 -9.17
N ALA A 34 18.37 -4.89 -8.41
CA ALA A 34 19.04 -6.19 -8.52
C ALA A 34 18.86 -6.82 -9.91
N ILE A 35 17.69 -6.69 -10.50
CA ILE A 35 17.40 -7.13 -11.86
C ILE A 35 18.23 -6.30 -12.87
N THR A 36 18.27 -4.99 -12.70
CA THR A 36 19.06 -4.09 -13.56
C THR A 36 20.56 -4.42 -13.51
N LEU A 37 21.08 -4.77 -12.33
CA LEU A 37 22.48 -5.13 -12.11
C LEU A 37 22.82 -6.59 -12.50
N GLY A 38 21.82 -7.40 -12.89
CA GLY A 38 22.00 -8.80 -13.24
C GLY A 38 22.23 -9.73 -12.04
N ILE A 39 21.96 -9.26 -10.82
CA ILE A 39 22.02 -10.08 -9.60
C ILE A 39 20.81 -11.03 -9.55
N LEU A 40 19.65 -10.57 -10.00
CA LEU A 40 18.43 -11.34 -10.13
C LEU A 40 17.94 -11.33 -11.58
N SER A 41 17.33 -12.43 -12.01
CA SER A 41 16.53 -12.46 -13.22
C SER A 41 15.10 -11.94 -12.96
N PRO A 42 14.40 -11.42 -13.98
CA PRO A 42 13.00 -11.05 -13.82
C PRO A 42 12.15 -12.20 -13.23
N GLY A 43 11.39 -11.91 -12.19
CA GLY A 43 10.56 -12.89 -11.49
C GLY A 43 11.24 -13.67 -10.36
N GLU A 44 12.54 -13.51 -10.15
CA GLU A 44 13.27 -14.18 -9.05
C GLU A 44 13.26 -13.39 -7.74
N GLY A 45 12.93 -12.10 -7.78
CA GLY A 45 12.83 -11.27 -6.59
C GLY A 45 11.64 -11.66 -5.71
N ASN A 46 11.87 -11.72 -4.40
CA ASN A 46 10.81 -11.96 -3.43
C ASN A 46 11.04 -11.21 -2.13
N VAL A 47 9.95 -11.01 -1.40
CA VAL A 47 9.92 -10.42 -0.07
C VAL A 47 9.20 -11.39 0.85
N ASP A 48 9.87 -11.83 1.90
CA ASP A 48 9.33 -12.74 2.90
C ASP A 48 9.09 -12.01 4.22
N ILE A 49 7.84 -12.03 4.67
CA ILE A 49 7.41 -11.54 5.97
C ILE A 49 7.20 -12.74 6.87
N PHE A 50 7.88 -12.76 8.00
CA PHE A 50 7.67 -13.76 9.03
C PHE A 50 7.08 -13.07 10.27
N MET A 51 6.03 -13.67 10.84
CA MET A 51 5.32 -13.18 12.02
C MET A 51 5.23 -14.28 13.07
N ASP A 52 5.70 -14.00 14.28
CA ASP A 52 5.51 -14.85 15.45
C ASP A 52 4.75 -14.08 16.52
N THR A 53 3.48 -14.39 16.68
CA THR A 53 2.59 -13.70 17.62
C THR A 53 2.99 -13.93 19.07
N LYS A 54 3.49 -15.11 19.41
CA LYS A 54 3.92 -15.46 20.79
C LYS A 54 5.16 -14.70 21.21
N LYS A 55 6.13 -14.63 20.31
CA LYS A 55 7.37 -13.87 20.52
C LYS A 55 7.22 -12.38 20.27
N ARG A 56 6.06 -11.94 19.75
CA ARG A 56 5.82 -10.57 19.32
C ARG A 56 6.91 -10.09 18.36
N TYR A 57 7.21 -10.90 17.37
CA TYR A 57 8.31 -10.72 16.43
C TYR A 57 7.80 -10.62 15.00
N ILE A 58 8.39 -9.70 14.24
CA ILE A 58 8.16 -9.56 12.80
C ILE A 58 9.51 -9.41 12.11
N SER A 59 9.73 -10.14 11.02
CA SER A 59 10.82 -9.87 10.08
C SER A 59 10.30 -9.64 8.67
N ILE A 60 11.01 -8.80 7.92
CA ILE A 60 10.77 -8.53 6.50
C ILE A 60 12.12 -8.64 5.80
N LYS A 61 12.25 -9.62 4.92
CA LYS A 61 13.49 -9.94 4.21
C LYS A 61 13.27 -9.99 2.71
N ASP A 62 14.10 -9.29 1.96
CA ASP A 62 14.20 -9.41 0.51
C ASP A 62 15.45 -10.19 0.10
N ASN A 63 15.46 -10.67 -1.13
CA ASN A 63 16.62 -11.30 -1.77
C ASN A 63 17.22 -10.39 -2.85
N ALA A 64 17.15 -9.09 -2.68
CA ALA A 64 17.60 -8.11 -3.65
C ALA A 64 19.12 -7.86 -3.57
N THR A 65 19.55 -6.62 -3.75
CA THR A 65 21.00 -6.31 -3.81
C THR A 65 21.73 -6.49 -2.47
N GLY A 66 21.05 -6.22 -1.36
CA GLY A 66 21.73 -5.91 -0.10
C GLY A 66 22.51 -4.60 -0.18
N VAL A 67 23.30 -4.33 0.83
CA VAL A 67 24.17 -3.14 0.93
C VAL A 67 25.60 -3.61 1.20
N LYS A 68 26.57 -3.07 0.44
CA LYS A 68 27.97 -3.37 0.62
C LYS A 68 28.43 -2.98 2.03
N ALA A 69 29.35 -3.78 2.59
CA ALA A 69 29.88 -3.52 3.93
C ALA A 69 30.50 -2.12 4.06
N GLU A 70 31.20 -1.65 3.04
CA GLU A 70 31.83 -0.32 3.03
C GLU A 70 30.81 0.83 3.02
N ASP A 71 29.63 0.64 2.47
CA ASP A 71 28.58 1.66 2.33
C ASP A 71 27.54 1.61 3.45
N PHE A 72 27.52 0.54 4.25
CA PHE A 72 26.44 0.23 5.19
C PHE A 72 26.16 1.33 6.21
N VAL A 73 27.21 1.83 6.86
CA VAL A 73 27.07 2.86 7.89
C VAL A 73 26.55 4.18 7.28
N GLY A 74 27.03 4.54 6.08
CA GLY A 74 26.56 5.72 5.37
C GLY A 74 25.13 5.58 4.86
N ASP A 75 24.79 4.46 4.24
CA ASP A 75 23.49 4.26 3.58
C ASP A 75 22.35 3.98 4.58
N VAL A 76 22.63 3.26 5.63
CA VAL A 76 21.62 2.81 6.60
C VAL A 76 21.60 3.67 7.86
N GLY A 77 22.75 4.15 8.31
CA GLY A 77 22.94 4.89 9.56
C GLY A 77 22.94 6.41 9.45
N ASP A 78 23.13 6.96 8.25
CA ASP A 78 23.32 8.41 8.09
C ASP A 78 22.00 9.19 8.02
N ILE A 79 21.34 9.33 9.16
CA ILE A 79 20.16 10.18 9.33
C ILE A 79 20.55 11.64 9.58
N ALA A 80 21.72 11.88 10.13
CA ALA A 80 22.18 13.21 10.46
C ALA A 80 22.53 14.04 9.19
N ASN A 81 23.05 13.40 8.14
CA ASN A 81 23.38 14.06 6.88
C ASN A 81 22.17 14.29 5.94
N SER A 82 21.09 13.53 6.09
CA SER A 82 19.87 13.78 5.33
C SER A 82 19.27 15.17 5.59
N ASN A 83 19.63 15.82 6.69
CA ASN A 83 19.24 17.20 6.98
C ASN A 83 19.94 18.27 6.09
N LYS A 84 21.05 17.93 5.43
CA LYS A 84 21.75 18.87 4.53
C LYS A 84 21.21 18.87 3.09
N GLU A 85 20.46 17.87 2.68
CA GLU A 85 19.92 17.72 1.34
C GLU A 85 18.38 17.78 1.23
N ILE A 86 17.68 18.21 2.27
CA ILE A 86 16.19 18.30 2.31
C ILE A 86 15.62 19.20 1.19
N GLY A 87 16.48 19.92 0.47
CA GLY A 87 16.05 20.79 -0.65
C GLY A 87 16.30 20.25 -2.06
N LYS A 88 17.00 19.15 -2.27
CA LYS A 88 17.46 18.74 -3.62
C LYS A 88 17.15 17.31 -4.07
N ASN A 89 16.86 16.36 -3.21
CA ASN A 89 16.56 14.99 -3.63
C ASN A 89 15.27 14.44 -3.02
N LYS A 90 14.49 13.85 -3.90
CA LYS A 90 13.23 13.16 -3.71
C LYS A 90 13.16 12.38 -2.39
N GLY A 91 12.42 12.93 -1.43
CA GLY A 91 11.75 12.16 -0.38
C GLY A 91 12.63 11.55 0.70
N PHE A 92 12.16 11.64 1.85
CA PHE A 92 12.40 10.96 3.13
C PHE A 92 12.99 9.52 3.10
N ARG A 93 13.85 9.16 2.15
CA ARG A 93 14.37 7.79 1.96
C ARG A 93 15.12 7.21 3.17
N GLY A 94 15.69 8.06 4.03
CA GLY A 94 16.39 7.61 5.24
C GLY A 94 15.46 7.39 6.44
N ILE A 95 14.41 8.20 6.57
CA ILE A 95 13.54 8.21 7.76
C ILE A 95 12.49 7.08 7.71
N GLY A 96 11.99 6.73 6.53
CA GLY A 96 11.01 5.65 6.37
C GLY A 96 11.52 4.29 6.86
N ARG A 97 12.83 4.03 6.75
CA ARG A 97 13.45 2.80 7.29
C ARG A 97 13.32 2.67 8.80
N LEU A 98 13.21 3.78 9.51
CA LEU A 98 13.14 3.80 10.97
C LEU A 98 11.73 3.77 11.53
N CYS A 99 10.70 3.71 10.68
CA CYS A 99 9.31 3.72 11.12
C CYS A 99 8.98 2.60 12.12
N GLY A 100 9.71 1.49 12.09
CA GLY A 100 9.58 0.40 13.05
C GLY A 100 9.93 0.77 14.48
N LEU A 101 10.74 1.84 14.71
CA LEU A 101 11.13 2.30 16.05
C LEU A 101 9.92 2.66 16.92
N ALA A 102 8.83 3.09 16.33
CA ALA A 102 7.60 3.43 17.05
C ALA A 102 6.88 2.21 17.66
N TYR A 103 7.13 1.00 17.14
CA TYR A 103 6.26 -0.16 17.35
C TYR A 103 6.92 -1.35 18.04
N CYS A 104 8.23 -1.30 18.31
CA CYS A 104 8.96 -2.41 18.94
C CYS A 104 9.93 -1.90 19.99
N LYS A 105 10.52 -2.82 20.74
CA LYS A 105 11.60 -2.49 21.69
C LYS A 105 12.97 -2.43 21.01
N THR A 106 13.21 -3.32 20.04
CA THR A 106 14.47 -3.41 19.30
C THR A 106 14.18 -3.53 17.81
N LEU A 107 14.78 -2.66 17.02
CA LEU A 107 14.76 -2.68 15.56
C LEU A 107 16.16 -3.06 15.07
N LYS A 108 16.26 -4.09 14.22
CA LYS A 108 17.54 -4.59 13.73
C LYS A 108 17.49 -4.69 12.19
N PHE A 109 18.57 -4.20 11.57
CA PHE A 109 18.81 -4.36 10.14
C PHE A 109 20.01 -5.26 9.91
N THR A 110 19.87 -6.24 9.04
CA THR A 110 20.94 -7.16 8.63
C THR A 110 20.99 -7.21 7.11
N THR A 111 22.18 -7.10 6.53
CA THR A 111 22.34 -7.13 5.08
C THR A 111 23.65 -7.77 4.67
N SER A 112 23.63 -8.44 3.52
CA SER A 112 24.79 -8.95 2.83
C SER A 112 24.73 -8.61 1.35
N TYR A 113 25.86 -8.37 0.73
CA TYR A 113 26.01 -8.08 -0.70
C TYR A 113 26.67 -9.24 -1.41
N LEU A 114 26.23 -9.57 -2.62
CA LEU A 114 26.76 -10.70 -3.40
C LEU A 114 28.28 -10.60 -3.56
N GLY A 115 28.99 -11.66 -3.23
CA GLY A 115 30.46 -11.77 -3.30
C GLY A 115 31.17 -11.36 -2.02
N GLU A 116 30.52 -10.82 -1.03
CA GLU A 116 31.08 -10.51 0.28
C GLU A 116 30.89 -11.68 1.26
N ASN A 117 31.93 -12.00 2.03
CA ASN A 117 31.85 -13.03 3.07
C ASN A 117 31.46 -12.51 4.45
N VAL A 118 30.79 -11.35 4.48
CA VAL A 118 30.41 -10.64 5.69
C VAL A 118 28.98 -10.13 5.55
N LYS A 119 28.24 -10.14 6.66
CA LYS A 119 26.99 -9.42 6.80
C LYS A 119 27.19 -8.26 7.77
N SER A 120 26.54 -7.15 7.48
CA SER A 120 26.52 -5.94 8.31
C SER A 120 25.23 -5.87 9.10
N ILE A 121 25.34 -5.47 10.35
CA ILE A 121 24.24 -5.45 11.32
C ILE A 121 24.17 -4.09 11.99
N MET A 122 22.98 -3.49 12.04
CA MET A 122 22.67 -2.31 12.84
C MET A 122 21.52 -2.64 13.78
N THR A 123 21.73 -2.44 15.06
CA THR A 123 20.72 -2.67 16.10
C THR A 123 20.34 -1.34 16.74
N CYS A 124 19.05 -1.06 16.82
CA CYS A 124 18.50 0.16 17.39
C CYS A 124 17.70 -0.18 18.65
N ASP A 125 18.08 0.39 19.79
CA ASP A 125 17.35 0.28 21.05
C ASP A 125 16.22 1.31 21.10
N ALA A 126 15.05 0.94 20.57
CA ALA A 126 13.88 1.82 20.52
C ALA A 126 13.28 2.09 21.91
N GLN A 127 13.44 1.19 22.85
CA GLN A 127 13.00 1.39 24.23
C GLN A 127 13.82 2.47 24.92
N LYS A 128 15.15 2.42 24.79
CA LYS A 128 16.06 3.45 25.31
C LYS A 128 15.78 4.81 24.65
N MET A 129 15.52 4.84 23.36
CA MET A 129 15.16 6.07 22.65
C MET A 129 13.93 6.74 23.27
N ARG A 130 12.85 5.98 23.47
CA ARG A 130 11.63 6.52 24.09
C ARG A 130 11.87 7.01 25.52
N ALA A 131 12.69 6.32 26.31
CA ALA A 131 13.07 6.75 27.64
C ALA A 131 13.84 8.08 27.62
N MET A 132 14.79 8.24 26.71
CA MET A 132 15.56 9.49 26.56
C MET A 132 14.69 10.68 26.11
N LEU A 133 13.67 10.44 25.26
CA LEU A 133 12.76 11.48 24.79
C LEU A 133 11.82 12.01 25.91
N VAL A 134 11.50 11.17 26.89
CA VAL A 134 10.65 11.53 28.05
C VAL A 134 11.47 12.24 29.14
N GLU A 135 12.78 12.00 29.19
CA GLU A 135 13.65 12.67 30.17
C GLU A 135 13.68 14.20 29.95
N ASN A 136 13.73 14.96 31.06
CA ASN A 136 13.76 16.42 31.05
C ASN A 136 15.15 17.00 30.62
N LYS A 137 16.00 16.19 30.03
CA LYS A 137 17.31 16.57 29.49
C LYS A 137 17.20 16.99 28.04
N LYS A 138 17.97 17.99 27.66
CA LYS A 138 18.08 18.43 26.25
C LYS A 138 19.13 17.57 25.53
N TYR A 139 18.69 16.46 24.96
CA TYR A 139 19.52 15.66 24.06
C TYR A 139 19.44 16.23 22.63
N THR A 140 20.57 16.24 21.93
CA THR A 140 20.59 16.44 20.49
C THR A 140 20.13 15.17 19.77
N LEU A 141 19.83 15.24 18.47
CA LEU A 141 19.55 14.07 17.64
C LEU A 141 20.76 13.12 17.64
N GLU A 142 21.97 13.65 17.55
CA GLU A 142 23.21 12.91 17.56
C GLU A 142 23.42 12.18 18.91
N ASP A 143 23.17 12.84 20.04
CA ASP A 143 23.27 12.22 21.37
C ASP A 143 22.37 11.00 21.50
N ILE A 144 21.13 11.10 21.02
CA ILE A 144 20.16 10.01 21.07
C ILE A 144 20.61 8.89 20.13
N TRP A 145 21.01 9.24 18.91
CA TRP A 145 21.42 8.28 17.89
C TRP A 145 22.61 7.46 18.34
N ASP A 146 23.66 8.10 18.82
CA ASP A 146 24.86 7.44 19.34
C ASP A 146 24.58 6.54 20.55
N ALA A 147 23.57 6.92 21.34
CA ALA A 147 23.21 6.14 22.53
C ALA A 147 22.41 4.87 22.24
N ILE A 148 21.68 4.82 21.11
CA ILE A 148 20.75 3.72 20.79
C ILE A 148 21.25 2.78 19.70
N ILE A 149 22.20 3.22 18.85
CA ILE A 149 22.67 2.45 17.70
C ILE A 149 23.92 1.66 18.05
N THR A 150 23.95 0.41 17.60
CA THR A 150 25.12 -0.48 17.66
C THR A 150 25.35 -1.08 16.28
N TYR A 151 26.58 -1.01 15.78
CA TYR A 151 27.00 -1.66 14.55
C TYR A 151 27.86 -2.89 14.85
N SER A 152 27.65 -3.95 14.09
CA SER A 152 28.49 -5.16 14.14
C SER A 152 28.53 -5.83 12.78
N THR A 153 29.46 -6.79 12.64
CA THR A 153 29.58 -7.64 11.45
C THR A 153 29.74 -9.08 11.90
N ASP A 154 29.19 -10.00 11.08
CA ASP A 154 29.39 -11.43 11.24
C ASP A 154 29.79 -12.05 9.90
N GLU A 155 30.28 -13.29 9.94
CA GLU A 155 30.56 -14.06 8.73
C GLU A 155 29.25 -14.38 7.98
N GLU A 156 29.33 -14.36 6.64
CA GLU A 156 28.23 -14.73 5.77
C GLU A 156 28.74 -15.49 4.53
N ASN A 157 27.90 -16.33 3.96
CA ASN A 157 28.19 -16.99 2.69
C ASN A 157 28.24 -15.95 1.57
N PRO A 158 29.33 -15.90 0.74
CA PRO A 158 29.44 -14.96 -0.37
C PRO A 158 28.34 -15.05 -1.44
N GLU A 159 27.61 -16.16 -1.50
CA GLU A 159 26.47 -16.33 -2.40
C GLU A 159 25.19 -15.64 -1.89
N GLU A 160 25.15 -15.26 -0.61
CA GLU A 160 23.99 -14.59 0.00
C GLU A 160 23.98 -13.10 -0.32
N HIS A 161 22.79 -12.61 -0.67
CA HIS A 161 22.52 -11.20 -0.87
C HIS A 161 21.08 -10.88 -0.45
N TYR A 162 20.92 -9.99 0.52
CA TYR A 162 19.61 -9.68 1.10
C TYR A 162 19.65 -8.41 1.94
N PHE A 163 18.47 -7.90 2.24
CA PHE A 163 18.24 -6.92 3.29
C PHE A 163 17.10 -7.42 4.19
N GLU A 164 17.34 -7.46 5.49
CA GLU A 164 16.37 -7.94 6.47
C GLU A 164 16.14 -6.90 7.57
N VAL A 165 14.86 -6.65 7.83
CA VAL A 165 14.40 -5.82 8.94
C VAL A 165 13.74 -6.73 9.98
N GLU A 166 14.18 -6.66 11.23
CA GLU A 166 13.61 -7.42 12.33
C GLU A 166 13.10 -6.48 13.42
N MET A 167 11.87 -6.70 13.86
CA MET A 167 11.26 -5.99 14.98
C MET A 167 11.04 -6.97 16.12
N PHE A 168 11.76 -6.76 17.22
CA PHE A 168 11.68 -7.59 18.42
C PHE A 168 10.77 -6.93 19.45
N GLU A 169 9.97 -7.75 20.10
CA GLU A 169 9.02 -7.33 21.12
C GLU A 169 8.13 -6.18 20.68
N ILE A 170 7.28 -6.44 19.70
CA ILE A 170 6.23 -5.50 19.25
C ILE A 170 5.45 -5.02 20.47
N ASN A 171 5.22 -3.72 20.56
CA ASN A 171 4.53 -3.09 21.68
C ASN A 171 3.13 -3.71 21.89
N LYS A 172 2.74 -3.82 23.15
CA LYS A 172 1.46 -4.49 23.53
C LYS A 172 0.23 -3.81 22.96
N GLU A 173 0.27 -2.50 22.78
CA GLU A 173 -0.81 -1.70 22.18
C GLU A 173 -0.95 -1.91 20.66
N ASN A 174 0.08 -2.40 19.99
CA ASN A 174 0.12 -2.60 18.54
C ASN A 174 -0.24 -4.04 18.14
N THR A 175 -1.32 -4.57 18.67
CA THR A 175 -1.78 -5.95 18.41
C THR A 175 -2.15 -6.20 16.95
N ASP A 176 -2.59 -5.16 16.22
CA ASP A 176 -2.96 -5.25 14.81
C ASP A 176 -1.78 -5.65 13.91
N LEU A 177 -0.54 -5.31 14.30
CA LEU A 177 0.67 -5.71 13.58
C LEU A 177 0.94 -7.23 13.66
N LEU A 178 0.42 -7.90 14.68
CA LEU A 178 0.59 -9.34 14.91
C LEU A 178 -0.66 -10.15 14.53
N ASN A 179 -1.69 -9.50 14.03
CA ASN A 179 -2.87 -10.17 13.52
C ASN A 179 -2.66 -10.52 12.05
N GLU A 180 -2.25 -11.76 11.77
CA GLU A 180 -1.92 -12.21 10.41
C GLU A 180 -3.06 -11.99 9.41
N LYS A 181 -4.31 -12.24 9.81
CA LYS A 181 -5.47 -12.03 8.94
C LYS A 181 -5.63 -10.57 8.53
N LYS A 182 -5.55 -9.65 9.49
CA LYS A 182 -5.63 -8.20 9.23
C LYS A 182 -4.45 -7.70 8.39
N VAL A 183 -3.25 -8.21 8.65
CA VAL A 183 -2.06 -7.88 7.87
C VAL A 183 -2.20 -8.36 6.43
N ARG A 184 -2.63 -9.60 6.21
CA ARG A 184 -2.87 -10.13 4.86
C ARG A 184 -3.91 -9.33 4.10
N GLU A 185 -5.02 -8.98 4.74
CA GLU A 185 -6.08 -8.16 4.13
C GLU A 185 -5.56 -6.78 3.74
N TYR A 186 -4.81 -6.12 4.62
CA TYR A 186 -4.18 -4.84 4.34
C TYR A 186 -3.20 -4.94 3.16
N LEU A 187 -2.29 -5.92 3.17
CA LEU A 187 -1.29 -6.10 2.12
C LEU A 187 -1.91 -6.43 0.77
N SER A 188 -2.99 -7.21 0.74
CA SER A 188 -3.69 -7.60 -0.49
C SER A 188 -4.13 -6.40 -1.35
N PHE A 189 -4.35 -5.24 -0.75
CA PHE A 189 -4.80 -4.05 -1.48
C PHE A 189 -3.77 -2.94 -1.53
N VAL A 190 -2.81 -2.92 -0.61
CA VAL A 190 -1.86 -1.82 -0.49
C VAL A 190 -0.59 -2.03 -1.29
N ILE A 191 -0.03 -3.24 -1.29
CA ILE A 191 1.27 -3.52 -1.90
C ILE A 191 1.17 -3.95 -3.38
N PRO A 192 2.27 -3.86 -4.16
CA PRO A 192 2.26 -4.17 -5.58
C PRO A 192 2.38 -5.69 -5.82
N VAL A 193 1.27 -6.38 -5.70
CA VAL A 193 1.16 -7.84 -5.91
C VAL A 193 0.21 -8.17 -7.05
N PRO A 194 0.34 -9.37 -7.67
CA PRO A 194 -0.56 -9.78 -8.75
C PRO A 194 -2.00 -9.96 -8.28
N TYR A 195 -2.93 -9.88 -9.22
CA TYR A 195 -4.31 -10.29 -8.98
C TYR A 195 -4.39 -11.80 -8.77
N ARG A 196 -5.26 -12.23 -7.85
CA ARG A 196 -5.49 -13.66 -7.63
C ARG A 196 -5.98 -14.35 -8.92
N ASN A 197 -5.49 -15.56 -9.16
CA ASN A 197 -5.83 -16.33 -10.37
C ASN A 197 -7.34 -16.58 -10.54
N THR A 198 -8.07 -16.68 -9.45
CA THR A 198 -9.52 -16.89 -9.45
C THR A 198 -10.31 -15.65 -9.90
N PHE A 199 -9.69 -14.47 -9.92
CA PHE A 199 -10.29 -13.28 -10.52
C PHE A 199 -10.16 -13.35 -12.04
N ILE A 200 -11.13 -13.98 -12.68
CA ILE A 200 -11.12 -14.28 -14.13
C ILE A 200 -11.04 -13.04 -15.02
N LEU A 201 -11.55 -11.88 -14.54
CA LEU A 201 -11.54 -10.63 -15.28
C LEU A 201 -10.16 -9.95 -15.32
N ARG A 202 -9.17 -10.41 -14.57
CA ARG A 202 -7.82 -9.83 -14.53
C ARG A 202 -7.11 -9.77 -15.89
N SER A 203 -7.39 -10.72 -16.76
CA SER A 203 -6.79 -10.76 -18.11
C SER A 203 -7.12 -9.51 -18.92
N HIS A 204 -8.32 -8.97 -18.77
CA HIS A 204 -8.74 -7.74 -19.42
C HIS A 204 -7.97 -6.52 -18.89
N ILE A 205 -7.63 -6.50 -17.60
CA ILE A 205 -6.84 -5.43 -16.98
C ILE A 205 -5.44 -5.42 -17.57
N TYR A 206 -4.78 -6.57 -17.63
CA TYR A 206 -3.45 -6.69 -18.23
C TYR A 206 -3.44 -6.33 -19.71
N ALA A 207 -4.46 -6.77 -20.46
CA ALA A 207 -4.59 -6.45 -21.88
C ALA A 207 -4.74 -4.95 -22.12
N TYR A 208 -5.54 -4.27 -21.30
CA TYR A 208 -5.71 -2.81 -21.41
C TYR A 208 -4.43 -2.05 -21.04
N ALA A 209 -3.76 -2.44 -19.96
CA ALA A 209 -2.47 -1.87 -19.58
C ALA A 209 -1.43 -2.02 -20.71
N GLN A 210 -1.34 -3.20 -21.30
CA GLN A 210 -0.44 -3.48 -22.44
C GLN A 210 -0.76 -2.60 -23.64
N LYS A 211 -2.04 -2.41 -23.96
CA LYS A 211 -2.49 -1.51 -25.04
C LYS A 211 -2.03 -0.07 -24.81
N LEU A 212 -2.00 0.39 -23.56
CA LEU A 212 -1.53 1.72 -23.19
C LEU A 212 0.01 1.81 -23.11
N GLY A 213 0.73 0.70 -23.26
CA GLY A 213 2.18 0.64 -23.01
C GLY A 213 2.54 0.78 -21.52
N TYR A 214 1.60 0.53 -20.62
CA TYR A 214 1.80 0.60 -19.18
C TYR A 214 2.10 -0.78 -18.61
N LYS A 215 3.16 -0.89 -17.82
CA LYS A 215 3.50 -2.11 -17.08
C LYS A 215 3.00 -1.96 -15.65
N ILE A 216 2.15 -2.89 -15.21
CA ILE A 216 1.76 -3.00 -13.81
C ILE A 216 2.90 -3.69 -13.05
N ASP A 217 3.53 -2.96 -12.13
CA ASP A 217 4.60 -3.52 -11.30
C ASP A 217 4.04 -4.53 -10.32
N GLU A 218 4.60 -5.75 -10.33
CA GLU A 218 4.13 -6.86 -9.50
C GLU A 218 5.31 -7.62 -8.92
N TYR A 219 5.23 -7.95 -7.64
CA TYR A 219 6.28 -8.64 -6.90
C TYR A 219 5.72 -9.83 -6.13
N CYS A 220 6.56 -10.83 -5.91
CA CYS A 220 6.23 -11.95 -5.03
C CYS A 220 6.47 -11.55 -3.58
N VAL A 221 5.40 -11.43 -2.81
CA VAL A 221 5.44 -11.15 -1.38
C VAL A 221 4.73 -12.28 -0.64
N ARG A 222 5.38 -12.83 0.39
CA ARG A 222 4.83 -13.93 1.18
C ARG A 222 4.75 -13.54 2.65
N VAL A 223 3.70 -13.97 3.32
CA VAL A 223 3.55 -13.89 4.78
C VAL A 223 3.52 -15.31 5.31
N ASN A 224 4.45 -15.66 6.19
CA ASN A 224 4.60 -17.01 6.75
C ASN A 224 4.57 -18.11 5.66
N GLY A 225 5.27 -17.88 4.54
CA GLY A 225 5.39 -18.80 3.42
C GLY A 225 4.24 -18.77 2.39
N PHE A 226 3.17 -18.03 2.63
CA PHE A 226 2.01 -17.96 1.74
C PHE A 226 2.00 -16.63 0.97
N GLN A 227 1.96 -16.73 -0.36
CA GLN A 227 1.98 -15.56 -1.24
C GLN A 227 0.74 -14.69 -1.07
N ILE A 228 0.94 -13.38 -1.13
CA ILE A 228 -0.10 -12.36 -1.13
C ILE A 228 -0.51 -12.04 -2.57
N PHE A 229 -1.83 -11.94 -2.79
CA PHE A 229 -2.43 -11.50 -4.05
C PHE A 229 -3.44 -10.40 -3.78
N LYS A 230 -3.75 -9.59 -4.79
CA LYS A 230 -4.91 -8.72 -4.73
C LYS A 230 -6.19 -9.56 -4.71
N GLU A 231 -6.96 -9.44 -3.64
CA GLU A 231 -8.15 -10.27 -3.37
C GLU A 231 -9.41 -9.72 -4.04
N TYR A 232 -9.31 -9.42 -5.35
CA TYR A 232 -10.49 -9.11 -6.13
C TYR A 232 -11.25 -10.38 -6.52
N THR A 233 -12.57 -10.30 -6.49
CA THR A 233 -13.48 -11.36 -6.94
C THR A 233 -14.62 -10.75 -7.74
N THR A 234 -15.35 -11.59 -8.51
CA THR A 234 -16.57 -11.15 -9.21
C THR A 234 -17.80 -11.18 -8.31
N LYS A 235 -17.77 -11.87 -7.17
CA LYS A 235 -18.92 -12.02 -6.28
C LYS A 235 -18.96 -10.92 -5.23
N LEU A 236 -20.12 -10.27 -5.12
CA LEU A 236 -20.41 -9.28 -4.09
C LEU A 236 -21.26 -9.94 -3.01
N LYS A 237 -20.84 -9.81 -1.76
CA LYS A 237 -21.42 -10.47 -0.60
C LYS A 237 -22.13 -9.51 0.32
N GLU A 238 -23.16 -10.02 0.99
CA GLU A 238 -23.85 -9.35 2.09
C GLU A 238 -23.96 -10.24 3.29
N GLN A 239 -24.11 -9.66 4.48
CA GLN A 239 -24.41 -10.37 5.70
C GLN A 239 -25.90 -10.74 5.73
N SER A 240 -26.20 -12.01 5.93
CA SER A 240 -27.56 -12.54 6.10
C SER A 240 -27.61 -13.42 7.35
N GLY A 241 -27.97 -12.82 8.49
CA GLY A 241 -27.84 -13.49 9.79
C GLY A 241 -26.36 -13.78 10.10
N ALA A 242 -26.05 -15.04 10.41
CA ALA A 242 -24.68 -15.50 10.67
C ALA A 242 -23.87 -15.84 9.39
N ALA A 243 -24.50 -15.85 8.22
CA ALA A 243 -23.87 -16.29 6.96
C ALA A 243 -23.64 -15.13 6.00
N LEU A 244 -22.62 -15.28 5.16
CA LEU A 244 -22.38 -14.41 3.99
C LEU A 244 -23.08 -15.01 2.76
N LYS A 245 -23.84 -14.19 2.05
CA LYS A 245 -24.52 -14.57 0.81
C LYS A 245 -24.06 -13.69 -0.34
N ASN A 246 -23.99 -14.25 -1.53
CA ASN A 246 -23.82 -13.49 -2.76
C ASN A 246 -25.14 -12.78 -3.08
N TYR A 247 -25.10 -11.47 -3.32
CA TYR A 247 -26.30 -10.68 -3.67
C TYR A 247 -26.19 -10.04 -5.06
N ASP A 248 -24.99 -9.86 -5.56
CA ASP A 248 -24.69 -9.26 -6.85
C ASP A 248 -23.39 -9.80 -7.42
N GLU A 249 -23.07 -9.49 -8.66
CA GLU A 249 -21.88 -9.95 -9.35
C GLU A 249 -21.32 -8.86 -10.27
N ILE A 250 -20.00 -8.74 -10.31
CA ILE A 250 -19.30 -7.95 -11.31
C ILE A 250 -19.31 -8.74 -12.61
N SER A 251 -20.09 -8.28 -13.59
CA SER A 251 -20.29 -8.99 -14.86
C SER A 251 -19.25 -8.63 -15.91
N ARG A 252 -18.70 -7.41 -15.86
CA ARG A 252 -17.69 -6.90 -16.80
C ARG A 252 -16.91 -5.76 -16.19
N LEU A 253 -15.80 -5.42 -16.85
CA LEU A 253 -14.99 -4.25 -16.53
C LEU A 253 -15.15 -3.20 -17.62
N GLU A 254 -15.18 -1.93 -17.19
CA GLU A 254 -15.00 -0.78 -18.05
C GLU A 254 -13.64 -0.16 -17.81
N PHE A 255 -13.06 0.40 -18.86
CA PHE A 255 -11.73 1.01 -18.84
C PHE A 255 -11.81 2.45 -19.32
N LYS A 256 -10.98 3.31 -18.75
CA LYS A 256 -10.84 4.70 -19.16
C LYS A 256 -9.41 5.13 -19.03
N ASP A 257 -8.88 5.77 -20.06
CA ASP A 257 -7.63 6.51 -20.01
C ASP A 257 -7.90 8.01 -19.91
N PHE A 258 -7.10 8.69 -19.12
CA PHE A 258 -7.20 10.11 -18.84
C PHE A 258 -5.98 10.83 -19.40
N ARG A 259 -6.20 11.75 -20.33
CA ARG A 259 -5.16 12.49 -21.02
C ARG A 259 -5.34 13.98 -20.82
N ASN A 260 -4.21 14.71 -20.72
CA ASN A 260 -4.24 16.15 -20.71
C ASN A 260 -4.50 16.71 -22.13
N THR A 261 -4.54 18.03 -22.25
CA THR A 261 -4.77 18.73 -23.55
C THR A 261 -3.67 18.44 -24.57
N ASP A 262 -2.47 18.09 -24.14
CA ASP A 262 -1.34 17.74 -25.01
C ASP A 262 -1.34 16.24 -25.43
N GLY A 263 -2.34 15.49 -25.00
CA GLY A 263 -2.48 14.07 -25.29
C GLY A 263 -1.63 13.13 -24.42
N GLU A 264 -0.93 13.66 -23.41
CA GLU A 264 -0.16 12.85 -22.46
C GLU A 264 -1.09 12.04 -21.55
N LEU A 265 -0.76 10.78 -21.36
CA LEU A 265 -1.47 9.90 -20.42
C LEU A 265 -1.16 10.30 -18.98
N ILE A 266 -2.16 10.80 -18.28
CA ILE A 266 -2.06 11.21 -16.87
C ILE A 266 -2.35 10.02 -15.94
N ALA A 267 -3.40 9.26 -16.24
CA ALA A 267 -3.84 8.11 -15.48
C ALA A 267 -4.71 7.21 -16.35
N TRP A 268 -4.96 6.00 -15.89
CA TRP A 268 -5.97 5.12 -16.44
C TRP A 268 -6.66 4.34 -15.33
N MET A 269 -7.83 3.80 -15.59
CA MET A 269 -8.58 3.05 -14.60
C MET A 269 -9.32 1.86 -15.20
N TRP A 270 -9.61 0.91 -14.34
CA TRP A 270 -10.65 -0.08 -14.56
C TRP A 270 -11.71 0.03 -13.47
N VAL A 271 -12.93 -0.26 -13.80
CA VAL A 271 -14.06 -0.28 -12.87
C VAL A 271 -14.95 -1.48 -13.17
N GLY A 272 -15.32 -2.18 -12.11
CA GLY A 272 -16.24 -3.32 -12.20
C GLY A 272 -17.69 -2.87 -12.26
N LEU A 273 -18.43 -3.39 -13.23
CA LEU A 273 -19.86 -3.14 -13.39
C LEU A 273 -20.68 -4.32 -12.86
N SER A 274 -21.54 -4.04 -11.90
CA SER A 274 -22.52 -4.95 -11.33
C SER A 274 -23.94 -4.54 -11.74
N ARG A 275 -24.96 -5.11 -11.12
CA ARG A 275 -26.34 -4.64 -11.25
C ARG A 275 -26.65 -3.43 -10.38
N PHE A 276 -25.67 -2.97 -9.59
CA PHE A 276 -25.81 -1.84 -8.67
C PHE A 276 -27.00 -1.98 -7.71
N GLU A 277 -27.19 -3.19 -7.17
CA GLU A 277 -28.30 -3.51 -6.28
C GLU A 277 -28.37 -2.58 -5.07
N LYS A 278 -27.20 -2.24 -4.52
CA LYS A 278 -27.01 -1.31 -3.40
C LYS A 278 -25.54 -0.91 -3.31
N GLN A 279 -25.21 0.00 -2.40
CA GLN A 279 -23.82 0.24 -2.03
C GLN A 279 -23.19 -1.09 -1.58
N ILE A 280 -21.99 -1.35 -2.05
CA ILE A 280 -21.25 -2.58 -1.71
C ILE A 280 -20.99 -2.58 -0.21
N PRO A 281 -21.47 -3.60 0.54
CA PRO A 281 -21.27 -3.68 1.99
C PRO A 281 -19.79 -3.76 2.38
N LYS A 282 -19.46 -3.26 3.57
CA LYS A 282 -18.09 -3.26 4.10
C LYS A 282 -17.45 -4.65 4.23
N VAL A 283 -18.23 -5.70 4.26
CA VAL A 283 -17.71 -7.08 4.27
C VAL A 283 -16.90 -7.40 3.01
N ASN A 284 -17.10 -6.66 1.92
CA ASN A 284 -16.29 -6.76 0.71
C ASN A 284 -15.09 -5.80 0.81
N ALA A 285 -13.95 -6.34 1.20
CA ALA A 285 -12.72 -5.53 1.37
C ALA A 285 -12.27 -4.81 0.10
N MET A 286 -12.66 -5.33 -1.07
CA MET A 286 -12.35 -4.75 -2.39
C MET A 286 -13.21 -3.55 -2.79
N ARG A 287 -14.21 -3.17 -2.00
CA ARG A 287 -15.11 -2.06 -2.35
C ARG A 287 -14.40 -0.72 -2.49
N GLY A 288 -14.95 0.16 -3.30
CA GLY A 288 -14.42 1.50 -3.55
C GLY A 288 -13.36 1.53 -4.66
N LEU A 289 -13.13 2.71 -5.19
CA LEU A 289 -12.07 2.96 -6.17
C LEU A 289 -10.77 3.31 -5.44
N ARG A 290 -9.70 2.64 -5.82
CA ARG A 290 -8.38 2.76 -5.17
C ARG A 290 -7.39 3.46 -6.08
N VAL A 291 -6.62 4.37 -5.54
CA VAL A 291 -5.55 5.08 -6.26
C VAL A 291 -4.26 4.29 -6.15
N ARG A 292 -3.57 4.10 -7.26
CA ARG A 292 -2.28 3.41 -7.37
C ARG A 292 -1.19 4.30 -7.94
N SER A 293 -0.05 4.33 -7.30
CA SER A 293 1.19 4.89 -7.82
C SER A 293 2.25 3.80 -7.79
N SER A 294 2.82 3.44 -8.96
CA SER A 294 3.68 2.26 -9.10
C SER A 294 3.07 0.99 -8.49
N ASN A 295 1.78 0.81 -8.72
CA ASN A 295 0.95 -0.28 -8.17
C ASN A 295 0.89 -0.36 -6.63
N ILE A 296 1.26 0.70 -5.94
CA ILE A 296 1.12 0.85 -4.49
C ILE A 296 -0.07 1.76 -4.21
N GLN A 297 -0.96 1.33 -3.31
CA GLN A 297 -2.14 2.11 -2.95
C GLN A 297 -1.75 3.38 -2.19
N LEU A 298 -2.36 4.50 -2.59
CA LEU A 298 -2.33 5.76 -1.85
C LEU A 298 -3.65 5.94 -1.10
N GLY A 299 -3.55 6.27 0.19
CA GLY A 299 -4.74 6.40 1.03
C GLY A 299 -5.48 5.08 1.24
N ASN A 300 -6.77 5.18 1.44
CA ASN A 300 -7.67 4.05 1.67
C ASN A 300 -8.69 3.89 0.52
N ASP A 301 -9.71 3.07 0.74
CA ASP A 301 -10.81 2.83 -0.20
C ASP A 301 -11.70 4.07 -0.44
N ASP A 302 -11.53 5.13 0.33
CA ASP A 302 -12.27 6.40 0.28
C ASP A 302 -11.50 7.55 -0.37
N ALA A 303 -10.28 7.32 -0.85
CA ALA A 303 -9.39 8.37 -1.36
C ALA A 303 -10.01 9.20 -2.50
N LEU A 304 -10.88 8.62 -3.31
CA LEU A 304 -11.53 9.27 -4.45
C LEU A 304 -12.99 9.64 -4.21
N GLN A 305 -13.54 9.39 -3.03
CA GLN A 305 -14.96 9.62 -2.75
C GLN A 305 -15.39 11.08 -2.96
N GLY A 306 -14.52 12.04 -2.65
CA GLY A 306 -14.78 13.47 -2.83
C GLY A 306 -14.86 13.93 -4.29
N LEU A 307 -14.48 13.09 -5.25
CA LEU A 307 -14.59 13.36 -6.68
C LEU A 307 -15.94 12.91 -7.28
N PHE A 308 -16.74 12.18 -6.53
CA PHE A 308 -18.12 11.86 -6.90
C PHE A 308 -19.06 13.01 -6.56
N LYS A 309 -20.22 13.09 -7.23
CA LYS A 309 -21.30 14.02 -6.85
C LYS A 309 -21.74 13.86 -5.40
N GLU A 310 -21.76 12.60 -4.95
CA GLU A 310 -22.07 12.18 -3.59
C GLU A 310 -21.02 11.18 -3.16
N ASN A 311 -20.43 11.36 -1.99
CA ASN A 311 -19.36 10.47 -1.49
C ASN A 311 -19.76 8.98 -1.54
N ARG A 312 -21.02 8.68 -1.32
CA ARG A 312 -21.56 7.31 -1.37
C ARG A 312 -21.41 6.65 -2.74
N GLY A 313 -21.29 7.43 -3.83
CA GLY A 313 -21.13 6.92 -5.19
C GLY A 313 -19.90 6.03 -5.34
N ASN A 314 -18.83 6.35 -4.63
CA ASN A 314 -17.61 5.54 -4.60
C ASN A 314 -17.86 4.08 -4.22
N TYR A 315 -18.83 3.83 -3.34
CA TYR A 315 -19.10 2.49 -2.80
C TYR A 315 -20.06 1.63 -3.62
N TYR A 316 -20.48 2.11 -4.78
CA TYR A 316 -21.15 1.28 -5.78
C TYR A 316 -20.17 0.54 -6.68
N PHE A 317 -18.89 0.85 -6.58
CA PHE A 317 -17.86 0.37 -7.51
C PHE A 317 -16.74 -0.36 -6.81
N VAL A 318 -16.11 -1.22 -7.59
CA VAL A 318 -14.81 -1.84 -7.34
C VAL A 318 -13.91 -1.44 -8.49
N GLY A 319 -12.69 -1.05 -8.22
CA GLY A 319 -11.76 -0.67 -9.29
C GLY A 319 -10.49 0.00 -8.79
N GLU A 320 -9.63 0.30 -9.73
CA GLU A 320 -8.33 0.92 -9.47
C GLU A 320 -8.05 2.02 -10.48
N VAL A 321 -7.50 3.13 -10.00
CA VAL A 321 -7.00 4.25 -10.80
C VAL A 321 -5.48 4.25 -10.70
N PHE A 322 -4.80 4.03 -11.82
CA PHE A 322 -3.33 3.99 -11.90
C PHE A 322 -2.81 5.36 -12.34
N ALA A 323 -2.04 6.01 -11.48
CA ALA A 323 -1.32 7.23 -11.82
C ALA A 323 -0.16 6.89 -12.77
N VAL A 324 -0.05 7.62 -13.87
CA VAL A 324 0.99 7.41 -14.88
C VAL A 324 1.95 8.57 -14.96
N SER A 325 1.44 9.81 -14.88
CA SER A 325 2.29 10.99 -14.95
C SER A 325 3.32 11.04 -13.82
N LYS A 326 4.56 11.30 -14.17
CA LYS A 326 5.66 11.49 -13.19
C LYS A 326 5.45 12.69 -12.27
N ASN A 327 4.57 13.63 -12.65
CA ASN A 327 4.23 14.81 -11.87
C ASN A 327 3.14 14.52 -10.82
N LEU A 328 2.48 13.36 -10.87
CA LEU A 328 1.64 12.88 -9.78
C LEU A 328 2.52 12.25 -8.70
N ILE A 329 3.04 13.10 -7.82
CA ILE A 329 4.00 12.73 -6.80
C ILE A 329 3.26 12.46 -5.49
N PRO A 330 3.35 11.24 -4.92
CA PRO A 330 2.78 10.95 -3.61
C PRO A 330 3.33 11.89 -2.53
N ASN A 331 2.46 12.35 -1.65
CA ASN A 331 2.87 13.17 -0.51
C ASN A 331 3.64 12.33 0.54
N SER A 332 4.23 12.99 1.53
CA SER A 332 5.04 12.34 2.57
C SER A 332 4.28 11.30 3.39
N GLN A 333 2.98 11.51 3.61
CA GLN A 333 2.11 10.58 4.32
C GLN A 333 1.58 9.45 3.43
N ARG A 334 1.81 9.52 2.12
CA ARG A 334 1.32 8.56 1.11
C ARG A 334 -0.19 8.30 1.18
N ASN A 335 -0.93 9.31 1.60
CA ASN A 335 -2.39 9.25 1.62
C ASN A 335 -3.02 9.85 0.35
N TYR A 336 -2.27 10.66 -0.40
CA TYR A 336 -2.64 11.21 -1.69
C TYR A 336 -1.42 11.81 -2.41
N PHE A 337 -1.65 12.65 -3.43
CA PHE A 337 -0.61 13.36 -4.17
C PHE A 337 -0.33 14.74 -3.60
N ASN A 338 0.89 15.25 -3.81
CA ASN A 338 1.24 16.63 -3.57
C ASN A 338 0.39 17.57 -4.43
N GLU A 339 0.13 18.78 -3.93
CA GLU A 339 -0.57 19.81 -4.68
C GLU A 339 0.32 20.35 -5.80
N ASN A 340 -0.17 20.26 -7.05
CA ASN A 340 0.43 20.84 -8.24
C ASN A 340 -0.60 20.87 -9.39
N GLU A 341 -0.22 21.45 -10.52
CA GLU A 341 -1.10 21.57 -11.68
C GLU A 341 -1.56 20.20 -12.23
N THR A 342 -0.67 19.22 -12.25
CA THR A 342 -1.00 17.87 -12.74
C THR A 342 -2.04 17.18 -11.87
N ARG A 343 -1.99 17.37 -10.56
CA ARG A 343 -3.03 16.86 -9.66
C ARG A 343 -4.39 17.51 -9.96
N VAL A 344 -4.44 18.80 -10.21
CA VAL A 344 -5.68 19.50 -10.59
C VAL A 344 -6.25 18.91 -11.87
N VAL A 345 -5.43 18.71 -12.90
CA VAL A 345 -5.85 18.09 -14.17
C VAL A 345 -6.36 16.67 -13.93
N PHE A 346 -5.63 15.86 -13.15
CA PHE A 346 -6.01 14.51 -12.76
C PHE A 346 -7.40 14.48 -12.09
N GLU A 347 -7.62 15.34 -11.09
CA GLU A 347 -8.88 15.39 -10.36
C GLU A 347 -10.03 15.88 -11.25
N ASP A 348 -9.80 16.86 -12.12
CA ASP A 348 -10.84 17.36 -13.04
C ASP A 348 -11.25 16.30 -14.06
N LEU A 349 -10.30 15.56 -14.63
CA LEU A 349 -10.59 14.46 -15.56
C LEU A 349 -11.37 13.33 -14.90
N LEU A 350 -10.99 12.95 -13.67
CA LEU A 350 -11.73 11.93 -12.91
C LEU A 350 -13.14 12.41 -12.55
N ARG A 351 -13.26 13.64 -12.07
CA ARG A 351 -14.56 14.22 -11.68
C ARG A 351 -15.52 14.26 -12.84
N GLU A 352 -15.08 14.65 -14.04
CA GLU A 352 -15.87 14.63 -15.25
C GLU A 352 -16.40 13.22 -15.55
N TYR A 353 -15.52 12.22 -15.55
CA TYR A 353 -15.89 10.82 -15.79
C TYR A 353 -16.82 10.27 -14.70
N PHE A 354 -16.57 10.57 -13.46
CA PHE A 354 -17.41 10.13 -12.35
C PHE A 354 -18.80 10.76 -12.39
N PHE A 355 -18.91 12.00 -12.81
CA PHE A 355 -20.19 12.71 -12.94
C PHE A 355 -20.97 12.26 -14.18
N ASP A 356 -20.31 12.16 -15.31
CA ASP A 356 -20.98 11.96 -16.60
C ASP A 356 -21.26 10.48 -16.88
N VAL A 357 -20.47 9.57 -16.34
CA VAL A 357 -20.57 8.13 -16.59
C VAL A 357 -20.94 7.35 -15.35
N LEU A 358 -20.08 7.34 -14.31
CA LEU A 358 -20.27 6.45 -13.16
C LEU A 358 -21.53 6.81 -12.35
N HIS A 359 -21.76 8.09 -12.11
CA HIS A 359 -22.97 8.52 -11.38
C HIS A 359 -24.25 8.06 -12.08
N LYS A 360 -24.31 8.19 -13.39
CA LYS A 360 -25.49 7.78 -14.16
C LYS A 360 -25.77 6.29 -14.07
N LEU A 361 -24.72 5.45 -14.05
CA LEU A 361 -24.88 4.00 -13.99
C LEU A 361 -25.64 3.55 -12.74
N TYR A 362 -25.22 3.96 -11.55
CA TYR A 362 -25.93 3.53 -10.33
C TYR A 362 -27.21 4.33 -10.09
N TYR A 363 -27.29 5.57 -10.53
CA TYR A 363 -28.49 6.39 -10.39
C TYR A 363 -29.65 5.83 -11.23
N GLU A 364 -29.40 5.48 -12.49
CA GLU A 364 -30.39 4.87 -13.36
C GLU A 364 -30.84 3.49 -12.84
N ALA A 365 -29.92 2.67 -12.38
CA ALA A 365 -30.24 1.39 -11.76
C ALA A 365 -31.17 1.56 -10.55
N ASN A 366 -30.90 2.54 -9.69
CA ASN A 366 -31.75 2.85 -8.53
C ASN A 366 -33.12 3.37 -8.95
N ARG A 367 -33.20 4.22 -10.01
CA ARG A 367 -34.44 4.71 -10.54
C ARG A 367 -35.34 3.58 -11.05
N VAL A 368 -34.79 2.68 -11.86
CA VAL A 368 -35.56 1.53 -12.39
C VAL A 368 -36.09 0.66 -11.25
N LYS A 369 -35.32 0.40 -10.19
CA LYS A 369 -35.79 -0.36 -9.04
C LYS A 369 -36.93 0.34 -8.30
N ASN A 370 -36.79 1.64 -8.07
CA ASN A 370 -37.81 2.43 -7.38
C ASN A 370 -39.11 2.45 -8.18
N ASP A 371 -39.05 2.59 -9.50
CA ASP A 371 -40.19 2.55 -10.37
C ASP A 371 -40.87 1.17 -10.36
N TYR A 372 -40.09 0.09 -10.41
CA TYR A 372 -40.60 -1.27 -10.30
C TYR A 372 -41.27 -1.50 -8.94
N LYS A 373 -40.66 -1.06 -7.85
CA LYS A 373 -41.23 -1.17 -6.50
C LYS A 373 -42.56 -0.42 -6.38
N ARG A 374 -42.64 0.82 -6.88
CA ARG A 374 -43.88 1.61 -6.91
C ARG A 374 -44.96 0.92 -7.72
N GLN A 375 -44.60 0.32 -8.84
CA GLN A 375 -45.53 -0.44 -9.66
C GLN A 375 -46.07 -1.66 -8.93
N GLN A 376 -45.23 -2.42 -8.24
CA GLN A 376 -45.63 -3.55 -7.40
C GLN A 376 -46.53 -3.13 -6.23
N GLU A 377 -46.19 -2.05 -5.53
CA GLU A 377 -47.01 -1.48 -4.46
C GLU A 377 -48.38 -1.03 -4.98
N TYR A 378 -48.43 -0.41 -6.16
CA TYR A 378 -49.68 -0.04 -6.82
C TYR A 378 -50.53 -1.27 -7.17
N LEU A 379 -49.95 -2.29 -7.76
CA LEU A 379 -50.64 -3.54 -8.10
C LEU A 379 -51.17 -4.27 -6.87
N ALA A 380 -50.40 -4.29 -5.78
CA ALA A 380 -50.82 -4.86 -4.49
C ALA A 380 -52.07 -4.13 -3.96
N LYS A 381 -52.03 -2.77 -3.95
CA LYS A 381 -53.17 -1.97 -3.51
C LYS A 381 -54.42 -2.19 -4.38
N VAL A 382 -54.27 -2.29 -5.70
CA VAL A 382 -55.40 -2.59 -6.60
C VAL A 382 -56.00 -3.97 -6.32
N SER A 383 -55.17 -4.95 -5.92
CA SER A 383 -55.66 -6.30 -5.57
C SER A 383 -56.42 -6.35 -4.22
N GLU A 384 -56.09 -5.45 -3.31
CA GLU A 384 -56.80 -5.32 -2.00
C GLU A 384 -58.19 -4.67 -2.15
N TYR A 385 -58.44 -3.92 -3.23
CA TYR A 385 -59.73 -3.28 -3.51
C TYR A 385 -60.67 -4.11 -4.42
N LYS A 386 -60.24 -5.31 -4.83
CA LYS A 386 -61.09 -6.31 -5.50
C LYS A 386 -61.53 -7.42 -4.59
#